data_b3d0887d0090075fb35657eab966ade9
#
_entry.id   b3d0887d0090075fb35657eab966ade9
#
_cell.length_a   1.000
_cell.length_b   1.000
_cell.length_c   1.000
_cell.angle_alpha   90.00
_cell.angle_beta   90.00
_cell.angle_gamma   90.00
#
_symmetry.space_group_name_H-M   'P 1'
#
loop_
_entity.id
_entity.type
_entity.pdbx_description
1 polymer ?
#
loop_
_entity_poly.entity_id
_entity_poly.type
_entity_poly.pdbx_seq_one_letter_code
_entity_poly.pdbx_strand_id
1 'polypeptide(L)'
;MNRPQSVTVLAILQLISGIFSLLDGLFILLFAGVLGSLGAVGFGAKVGTVIGGFIAIFAGIAIIIGIISLVLAWGLFQLKTWAWTGTFIIHVIAILAQIAKLFGTAGAAVNFLSLGFAAASIYYLLQPDVKQAFSV
;
A
#
# COMPACT_ATOMS: atom_id res chain seq x y z
N MET A 1 29.38 2.75 -8.55
CA MET A 1 28.64 3.82 -7.87
C MET A 1 28.23 3.31 -6.49
N ASN A 2 28.73 3.96 -5.44
CA ASN A 2 28.35 3.58 -4.08
C ASN A 2 26.92 4.10 -3.84
N ARG A 3 25.99 3.16 -3.65
CA ARG A 3 24.59 3.48 -3.38
C ARG A 3 24.50 4.05 -1.96
N PRO A 4 23.87 5.23 -1.73
CA PRO A 4 23.67 5.76 -0.39
C PRO A 4 22.88 4.77 0.47
N GLN A 5 23.22 4.65 1.75
CA GLN A 5 22.52 3.76 2.68
C GLN A 5 21.03 4.12 2.78
N SER A 6 20.69 5.39 2.72
CA SER A 6 19.32 5.91 2.73
C SER A 6 18.46 5.33 1.60
N VAL A 7 19.01 5.17 0.40
CA VAL A 7 18.31 4.56 -0.74
C VAL A 7 18.04 3.08 -0.52
N THR A 8 19.02 2.38 0.08
CA THR A 8 18.87 0.95 0.39
C THR A 8 17.76 0.75 1.43
N VAL A 9 17.75 1.57 2.49
CA VAL A 9 16.70 1.53 3.53
C VAL A 9 15.32 1.80 2.90
N LEU A 10 15.22 2.84 2.05
CA LEU A 10 13.98 3.17 1.36
C LEU A 10 13.48 2.02 0.48
N ALA A 11 14.36 1.41 -0.30
CA ALA A 11 14.01 0.29 -1.17
C ALA A 11 13.56 -0.96 -0.37
N ILE A 12 14.20 -1.22 0.79
CA ILE A 12 13.80 -2.30 1.70
C ILE A 12 12.43 -1.99 2.32
N LEU A 13 12.19 -0.77 2.79
CA LEU A 13 10.89 -0.36 3.32
C LEU A 13 9.79 -0.53 2.27
N GLN A 14 10.06 -0.12 1.03
CA GLN A 14 9.12 -0.27 -0.08
C GLN A 14 8.86 -1.74 -0.41
N LEU A 15 9.89 -2.59 -0.37
CA LEU A 15 9.75 -4.04 -0.58
C LEU A 15 8.86 -4.67 0.51
N ILE A 16 9.14 -4.35 1.77
CA ILE A 16 8.36 -4.85 2.91
C ILE A 16 6.90 -4.40 2.79
N SER A 17 6.67 -3.12 2.52
CA SER A 17 5.32 -2.58 2.30
C SER A 17 4.58 -3.29 1.17
N GLY A 18 5.26 -3.57 0.06
CA GLY A 18 4.70 -4.30 -1.08
C GLY A 18 4.29 -5.73 -0.73
N ILE A 19 5.16 -6.45 0.00
CA ILE A 19 4.87 -7.81 0.46
C ILE A 19 3.67 -7.82 1.41
N PHE A 20 3.65 -6.92 2.40
CA PHE A 20 2.52 -6.82 3.33
C PHE A 20 1.21 -6.49 2.61
N SER A 21 1.22 -5.57 1.65
CA SER A 21 0.02 -5.23 0.87
C SER A 21 -0.49 -6.41 0.04
N LEU A 22 0.42 -7.22 -0.54
CA LEU A 22 0.02 -8.43 -1.25
C LEU A 22 -0.60 -9.48 -0.32
N LEU A 23 0.03 -9.72 0.83
CA LEU A 23 -0.48 -10.68 1.82
C LEU A 23 -1.83 -10.23 2.38
N ASP A 24 -1.98 -8.94 2.67
CA ASP A 24 -3.22 -8.34 3.16
C ASP A 24 -4.33 -8.48 2.11
N GLY A 25 -4.05 -8.13 0.85
CA GLY A 25 -5.01 -8.29 -0.25
C GLY A 25 -5.42 -9.75 -0.46
N LEU A 26 -4.47 -10.69 -0.40
CA LEU A 26 -4.77 -12.12 -0.53
C LEU A 26 -5.62 -12.63 0.66
N PHE A 27 -5.27 -12.19 1.88
CA PHE A 27 -6.02 -12.53 3.07
C PHE A 27 -7.47 -12.01 3.01
N ILE A 28 -7.64 -10.73 2.63
CA ILE A 28 -8.96 -10.13 2.44
C ILE A 28 -9.75 -10.90 1.37
N LEU A 29 -9.11 -11.32 0.27
CA LEU A 29 -9.76 -12.08 -0.80
C LEU A 29 -10.27 -13.43 -0.31
N LEU A 30 -9.49 -14.15 0.51
CA LEU A 30 -9.92 -15.39 1.13
C LEU A 30 -11.12 -15.19 2.06
N PHE A 31 -11.09 -14.11 2.85
CA PHE A 31 -12.21 -13.74 3.72
C PHE A 31 -13.44 -13.28 2.94
N ALA A 32 -13.30 -12.68 1.77
CA ALA A 32 -14.42 -12.29 0.92
C ALA A 32 -15.33 -13.47 0.57
N GLY A 33 -14.71 -14.62 0.27
CA GLY A 33 -15.45 -15.86 0.00
C GLY A 33 -16.23 -16.36 1.23
N VAL A 34 -15.58 -16.36 2.39
CA VAL A 34 -16.19 -16.79 3.65
C VAL A 34 -17.33 -15.86 4.06
N LEU A 35 -17.10 -14.55 4.09
CA LEU A 35 -18.10 -13.56 4.47
C LEU A 35 -19.26 -13.50 3.48
N GLY A 36 -18.97 -13.65 2.18
CA GLY A 36 -19.99 -13.74 1.14
C GLY A 36 -20.89 -14.97 1.33
N SER A 37 -20.31 -16.12 1.66
CA SER A 37 -21.08 -17.35 1.93
C SER A 37 -21.92 -17.26 3.21
N LEU A 38 -21.37 -16.70 4.28
CA LEU A 38 -22.10 -16.46 5.53
C LEU A 38 -23.23 -15.44 5.33
N GLY A 39 -22.99 -14.39 4.55
CA GLY A 39 -24.00 -13.41 4.18
C GLY A 39 -25.13 -14.05 3.35
N ALA A 40 -24.79 -14.99 2.46
CA ALA A 40 -25.77 -15.72 1.66
C ALA A 40 -26.68 -16.62 2.53
N VAL A 41 -26.12 -17.25 3.55
CA VAL A 41 -26.88 -18.09 4.49
C VAL A 41 -27.77 -17.25 5.41
N GLY A 42 -27.25 -16.11 5.92
CA GLY A 42 -27.96 -15.26 6.87
C GLY A 42 -28.99 -14.33 6.24
N PHE A 43 -28.69 -13.75 5.09
CA PHE A 43 -29.46 -12.67 4.47
C PHE A 43 -29.91 -12.96 3.03
N GLY A 44 -29.63 -14.16 2.53
CA GLY A 44 -29.95 -14.61 1.18
C GLY A 44 -28.83 -14.39 0.16
N ALA A 45 -28.83 -15.19 -0.90
CA ALA A 45 -27.75 -15.26 -1.89
C ALA A 45 -27.37 -13.92 -2.51
N LYS A 46 -28.35 -13.05 -2.81
CA LYS A 46 -28.10 -11.73 -3.39
C LYS A 46 -27.27 -10.84 -2.47
N VAL A 47 -27.59 -10.83 -1.17
CA VAL A 47 -26.85 -10.02 -0.19
C VAL A 47 -25.45 -10.57 0.01
N GLY A 48 -25.29 -11.88 0.12
CA GLY A 48 -23.97 -12.51 0.22
C GLY A 48 -23.07 -12.21 -0.99
N THR A 49 -23.60 -12.25 -2.21
CA THR A 49 -22.87 -11.90 -3.42
C THR A 49 -22.42 -10.44 -3.43
N VAL A 50 -23.29 -9.53 -2.99
CA VAL A 50 -22.96 -8.09 -2.90
C VAL A 50 -21.83 -7.86 -1.87
N ILE A 51 -21.97 -8.41 -0.66
CA ILE A 51 -20.96 -8.27 0.40
C ILE A 51 -19.60 -8.84 -0.06
N GLY A 52 -19.58 -10.08 -0.53
CA GLY A 52 -18.37 -10.74 -1.01
C GLY A 52 -17.74 -9.99 -2.19
N GLY A 53 -18.56 -9.49 -3.12
CA GLY A 53 -18.12 -8.70 -4.26
C GLY A 53 -17.44 -7.39 -3.85
N PHE A 54 -18.02 -6.64 -2.94
CA PHE A 54 -17.40 -5.41 -2.43
C PHE A 54 -16.05 -5.70 -1.78
N ILE A 55 -15.98 -6.70 -0.90
CA ILE A 55 -14.73 -7.06 -0.22
C ILE A 55 -13.68 -7.52 -1.24
N ALA A 56 -14.07 -8.29 -2.26
CA ALA A 56 -13.17 -8.75 -3.32
C ALA A 56 -12.59 -7.59 -4.15
N ILE A 57 -13.36 -6.53 -4.41
CA ILE A 57 -12.85 -5.32 -5.09
C ILE A 57 -11.74 -4.66 -4.26
N PHE A 58 -11.94 -4.47 -2.96
CA PHE A 58 -10.90 -3.91 -2.09
C PHE A 58 -9.65 -4.81 -2.01
N ALA A 59 -9.85 -6.13 -1.97
CA ALA A 59 -8.75 -7.08 -2.04
C ALA A 59 -7.96 -6.96 -3.36
N GLY A 60 -8.66 -6.84 -4.48
CA GLY A 60 -8.04 -6.62 -5.79
C GLY A 60 -7.21 -5.35 -5.85
N ILE A 61 -7.73 -4.25 -5.31
CA ILE A 61 -6.99 -2.98 -5.22
C ILE A 61 -5.72 -3.14 -4.36
N ALA A 62 -5.80 -3.80 -3.21
CA ALA A 62 -4.65 -4.03 -2.34
C ALA A 62 -3.57 -4.88 -3.03
N ILE A 63 -3.96 -5.91 -3.78
CA ILE A 63 -3.04 -6.74 -4.57
C ILE A 63 -2.34 -5.90 -5.64
N ILE A 64 -3.08 -5.09 -6.39
CA ILE A 64 -2.52 -4.20 -7.42
C ILE A 64 -1.51 -3.23 -6.80
N ILE A 65 -1.86 -2.59 -5.69
CA ILE A 65 -0.95 -1.69 -4.96
C ILE A 65 0.30 -2.45 -4.50
N GLY A 66 0.15 -3.67 -4.00
CA GLY A 66 1.27 -4.52 -3.62
C GLY A 66 2.22 -4.81 -4.77
N ILE A 67 1.69 -5.18 -5.94
CA ILE A 67 2.49 -5.42 -7.15
C ILE A 67 3.23 -4.14 -7.57
N ILE A 68 2.53 -3.00 -7.64
CA ILE A 68 3.13 -1.72 -8.00
C ILE A 68 4.25 -1.37 -7.00
N SER A 69 4.03 -1.59 -5.71
CA SER A 69 5.04 -1.33 -4.67
C SER A 69 6.30 -2.20 -4.84
N LEU A 70 6.16 -3.46 -5.25
CA LEU A 70 7.31 -4.33 -5.56
C LEU A 70 8.07 -3.86 -6.79
N VAL A 71 7.36 -3.44 -7.84
CA VAL A 71 7.98 -2.87 -9.06
C VAL A 71 8.73 -1.57 -8.72
N LEU A 72 8.14 -0.72 -7.87
CA LEU A 72 8.80 0.50 -7.40
C LEU A 72 10.02 0.19 -6.55
N ALA A 73 9.95 -0.81 -5.64
CA ALA A 73 11.10 -1.23 -4.85
C ALA A 73 12.26 -1.68 -5.76
N TRP A 74 11.96 -2.47 -6.79
CA TRP A 74 12.95 -2.87 -7.78
C TRP A 74 13.55 -1.67 -8.53
N GLY A 75 12.72 -0.71 -8.96
CA GLY A 75 13.16 0.54 -9.58
C GLY A 75 14.03 1.40 -8.64
N LEU A 76 13.72 1.46 -7.35
CA LEU A 76 14.54 2.13 -6.34
C LEU A 76 15.90 1.45 -6.18
N PHE A 77 15.95 0.11 -6.20
CA PHE A 77 17.22 -0.61 -6.20
C PHE A 77 18.08 -0.31 -7.44
N GLN A 78 17.47 0.03 -8.56
CA GLN A 78 18.16 0.43 -9.79
C GLN A 78 18.42 1.92 -9.91
N LEU A 79 18.09 2.73 -8.90
CA LEU A 79 18.22 4.19 -8.90
C LEU A 79 17.46 4.85 -10.06
N LYS A 80 16.31 4.32 -10.45
CA LYS A 80 15.48 4.88 -11.52
C LYS A 80 14.66 6.07 -11.00
N THR A 81 14.74 7.21 -11.68
CA THR A 81 14.01 8.44 -11.32
C THR A 81 12.50 8.23 -11.26
N TRP A 82 11.92 7.45 -12.19
CA TRP A 82 10.49 7.14 -12.17
C TRP A 82 10.04 6.39 -10.90
N ALA A 83 10.92 5.55 -10.33
CA ALA A 83 10.61 4.82 -9.10
C ALA A 83 10.58 5.76 -7.89
N TRP A 84 11.46 6.76 -7.84
CA TRP A 84 11.42 7.80 -6.83
C TRP A 84 10.10 8.58 -6.89
N THR A 85 9.74 9.09 -8.09
CA THR A 85 8.49 9.83 -8.30
C THR A 85 7.26 8.98 -7.98
N GLY A 86 7.24 7.73 -8.45
CA GLY A 86 6.13 6.80 -8.18
C GLY A 86 5.97 6.50 -6.70
N THR A 87 7.06 6.25 -5.99
CA THR A 87 7.05 6.01 -4.54
C THR A 87 6.55 7.23 -3.78
N PHE A 88 7.00 8.42 -4.15
CA PHE A 88 6.54 9.67 -3.55
C PHE A 88 5.02 9.86 -3.72
N ILE A 89 4.52 9.70 -4.94
CA ILE A 89 3.08 9.85 -5.25
C ILE A 89 2.24 8.85 -4.45
N ILE A 90 2.62 7.57 -4.43
CA ILE A 90 1.87 6.54 -3.70
C ILE A 90 1.80 6.85 -2.20
N HIS A 91 2.90 7.29 -1.60
CA HIS A 91 2.90 7.61 -0.16
C HIS A 91 2.11 8.87 0.17
N VAL A 92 2.14 9.88 -0.70
CA VAL A 92 1.27 11.06 -0.55
C VAL A 92 -0.21 10.65 -0.62
N ILE A 93 -0.59 9.84 -1.60
CA ILE A 93 -1.98 9.33 -1.71
C ILE A 93 -2.35 8.50 -0.48
N ALA A 94 -1.46 7.65 0.02
CA ALA A 94 -1.69 6.84 1.22
C ALA A 94 -1.94 7.71 2.45
N ILE A 95 -1.15 8.77 2.65
CA ILE A 95 -1.35 9.72 3.76
C ILE A 95 -2.69 10.45 3.62
N LEU A 96 -3.01 10.96 2.43
CA LEU A 96 -4.28 11.63 2.18
C LEU A 96 -5.48 10.71 2.44
N ALA A 97 -5.38 9.45 2.02
CA ALA A 97 -6.41 8.45 2.29
C ALA A 97 -6.58 8.18 3.80
N GLN A 98 -5.48 8.12 4.57
CA GLN A 98 -5.55 7.96 6.03
C GLN A 98 -6.15 9.20 6.72
N ILE A 99 -5.78 10.40 6.26
CA ILE A 99 -6.37 11.65 6.77
C ILE A 99 -7.87 11.71 6.45
N ALA A 100 -8.28 11.33 5.24
CA ALA A 100 -9.70 11.28 4.87
C ALA A 100 -10.51 10.34 5.77
N LYS A 101 -9.94 9.22 6.21
CA LYS A 101 -10.56 8.29 7.17
C LYS A 101 -10.78 8.92 8.55
N LEU A 102 -9.93 9.87 8.97
CA LEU A 102 -10.12 10.57 10.25
C LEU A 102 -11.38 11.45 10.26
N PHE A 103 -11.74 12.01 9.10
CA PHE A 103 -12.94 12.87 8.96
C PHE A 103 -14.21 12.08 8.62
N GLY A 104 -14.09 10.79 8.30
CA GLY A 104 -15.22 9.91 8.01
C GLY A 104 -15.78 9.21 9.24
N THR A 105 -16.93 8.55 9.07
CA THR A 105 -17.56 7.72 10.11
C THR A 105 -16.72 6.50 10.51
N ALA A 106 -15.66 6.21 9.77
CA ALA A 106 -14.73 5.12 9.98
C ALA A 106 -13.47 5.53 10.80
N GLY A 107 -13.54 6.58 11.60
CA GLY A 107 -12.39 7.11 12.36
C GLY A 107 -11.65 6.12 13.25
N ALA A 108 -12.24 4.98 13.56
CA ALA A 108 -11.59 3.88 14.29
C ALA A 108 -10.67 3.01 13.42
N ALA A 109 -10.65 3.17 12.09
CA ALA A 109 -9.90 2.31 11.16
C ALA A 109 -8.61 2.96 10.63
N VAL A 110 -8.09 3.99 11.31
CA VAL A 110 -6.80 4.57 10.95
C VAL A 110 -5.68 3.63 11.36
N ASN A 111 -4.95 3.15 10.37
CA ASN A 111 -3.80 2.30 10.61
C ASN A 111 -2.56 3.18 10.87
N PHE A 112 -2.26 3.44 12.14
CA PHE A 112 -1.10 4.23 12.56
C PHE A 112 0.23 3.64 12.09
N LEU A 113 0.32 2.33 11.94
CA LEU A 113 1.50 1.67 11.41
C LEU A 113 1.72 2.05 9.93
N SER A 114 0.66 2.00 9.12
CA SER A 114 0.69 2.40 7.71
C SER A 114 1.03 3.88 7.56
N LEU A 115 0.48 4.75 8.42
CA LEU A 115 0.79 6.18 8.44
C LEU A 115 2.27 6.42 8.79
N GLY A 116 2.79 5.71 9.78
CA GLY A 116 4.20 5.78 10.18
C GLY A 116 5.14 5.33 9.05
N PHE A 117 4.81 4.24 8.36
CA PHE A 117 5.56 3.77 7.20
C PHE A 117 5.57 4.79 6.04
N ALA A 118 4.41 5.38 5.74
CA ALA A 118 4.30 6.39 4.69
C ALA A 118 5.08 7.66 5.04
N ALA A 119 4.99 8.13 6.28
CA ALA A 119 5.74 9.28 6.76
C ALA A 119 7.26 9.04 6.74
N ALA A 120 7.72 7.88 7.21
CA ALA A 120 9.13 7.49 7.16
C ALA A 120 9.65 7.42 5.71
N SER A 121 8.88 6.83 4.80
CA SER A 121 9.24 6.73 3.39
C SER A 121 9.38 8.12 2.76
N ILE A 122 8.46 9.05 3.02
CA ILE A 122 8.55 10.43 2.52
C ILE A 122 9.76 11.14 3.13
N TYR A 123 10.02 10.96 4.43
CA TYR A 123 11.19 11.56 5.06
C TYR A 123 12.49 11.12 4.38
N TYR A 124 12.67 9.81 4.13
CA TYR A 124 13.85 9.31 3.43
C TYR A 124 13.93 9.79 1.98
N LEU A 125 12.79 9.87 1.26
CA LEU A 125 12.74 10.37 -0.12
C LEU A 125 13.17 11.84 -0.24
N LEU A 126 12.93 12.64 0.78
CA LEU A 126 13.27 14.08 0.80
C LEU A 126 14.71 14.35 1.21
N GLN A 127 15.47 13.34 1.68
CA GLN A 127 16.87 13.53 2.06
C GLN A 127 17.72 13.96 0.84
N PRO A 128 18.65 14.91 1.03
CA PRO A 128 19.51 15.41 -0.05
C PRO A 128 20.29 14.30 -0.76
N ASP A 129 20.82 13.34 -0.01
CA ASP A 129 21.60 12.22 -0.53
C ASP A 129 20.76 11.33 -1.46
N VAL A 130 19.48 11.15 -1.13
CA VAL A 130 18.54 10.37 -1.93
C VAL A 130 18.19 11.13 -3.20
N LYS A 131 17.87 12.43 -3.09
CA LYS A 131 17.59 13.27 -4.27
C LYS A 131 18.76 13.29 -5.25
N GLN A 132 19.97 13.44 -4.76
CA GLN A 132 21.17 13.39 -5.59
C GLN A 132 21.36 12.04 -6.27
N ALA A 133 21.11 10.94 -5.57
CA ALA A 133 21.23 9.58 -6.11
C ALA A 133 20.25 9.32 -7.27
N PHE A 134 19.09 9.96 -7.26
CA PHE A 134 18.07 9.87 -8.32
C PHE A 134 18.14 11.01 -9.34
N SER A 135 19.09 11.94 -9.21
CA SER A 135 19.23 13.14 -10.08
C SER A 135 17.96 14.01 -10.12
N VAL A 136 17.29 14.20 -8.98
CA VAL A 136 16.08 15.01 -8.80
C VAL A 136 16.29 16.11 -7.76
#